data_35b3f3d95d342a37b9eaa60e173e0777
#
_entry.id   35b3f3d95d342a37b9eaa60e173e0777
#
_cell.length_a   1.000
_cell.length_b   1.000
_cell.length_c   1.000
_cell.angle_alpha   90.00
_cell.angle_beta   90.00
_cell.angle_gamma   90.00
#
_symmetry.space_group_name_H-M   'P 1'
#
loop_
_entity.id
_entity.type
_entity.pdbx_description
1 polymer ?
#
loop_
_entity_poly.entity_id
_entity_poly.type
_entity_poly.pdbx_seq_one_letter_code
_entity_poly.pdbx_strand_id
1 'polypeptide(L)'
;AILAGDDVIADARYIMQTMLAADNTPRTYVAVGSGTLTDISRFISHRSAQKFISLPTAASVDGFTSIGAPVVVDGAKITYLTHGPLAVFADLPTLCAAPRAMIASGFGDLIAKITSVADWELGHLLWGEPYDAMIAKRSRDAAWAAVNRLDSLANAECDGVQTLMEGLIESGFCMLDFGETRPASGAEHHIS
;
A
#
# COMPACT_ATOMS: atom_id res chain seq x y z
N ALA A 1 -6.48 5.03 19.63
CA ALA A 1 -6.84 6.44 19.32
C ALA A 1 -7.69 6.45 18.06
N ILE A 2 -8.61 7.39 17.97
CA ILE A 2 -9.36 7.70 16.74
C ILE A 2 -8.77 9.00 16.22
N LEU A 3 -8.29 8.98 14.98
CA LEU A 3 -7.85 10.20 14.30
C LEU A 3 -9.10 10.89 13.75
N ALA A 4 -9.41 12.06 14.31
CA ALA A 4 -10.59 12.83 13.92
C ALA A 4 -10.25 13.83 12.81
N GLY A 5 -11.11 13.89 11.79
CA GLY A 5 -11.01 14.82 10.66
C GLY A 5 -11.64 14.21 9.41
N ASP A 6 -12.14 15.05 8.53
CA ASP A 6 -12.75 14.62 7.26
C ASP A 6 -11.67 14.22 6.24
N ASP A 7 -10.45 14.80 6.35
CA ASP A 7 -9.29 14.53 5.49
C ASP A 7 -8.07 14.15 6.33
N VAL A 8 -8.02 12.91 6.79
CA VAL A 8 -6.83 12.39 7.49
C VAL A 8 -5.79 12.04 6.43
N ILE A 9 -4.65 12.72 6.48
CA ILE A 9 -3.48 12.44 5.64
C ILE A 9 -2.29 12.00 6.50
N ALA A 10 -1.34 11.26 5.92
CA ALA A 10 -0.13 10.86 6.62
C ALA A 10 0.85 12.04 6.67
N ASP A 11 0.61 13.01 7.54
CA ASP A 11 1.44 14.20 7.74
C ASP A 11 1.98 14.32 9.17
N ALA A 12 2.82 15.33 9.39
CA ALA A 12 3.43 15.59 10.68
C ALA A 12 2.39 15.83 11.80
N ARG A 13 1.21 16.40 11.48
CA ARG A 13 0.14 16.67 12.45
C ARG A 13 -0.44 15.37 12.99
N TYR A 14 -0.88 14.46 12.10
CA TYR A 14 -1.51 13.21 12.51
C TYR A 14 -0.50 12.20 13.09
N ILE A 15 0.75 12.23 12.61
CA ILE A 15 1.85 11.46 13.21
C ILE A 15 2.08 11.94 14.65
N MET A 16 2.20 13.25 14.88
CA MET A 16 2.39 13.80 16.23
C MET A 16 1.20 13.51 17.14
N GLN A 17 -0.03 13.65 16.64
CA GLN A 17 -1.23 13.32 17.40
C GLN A 17 -1.24 11.85 17.85
N THR A 18 -0.84 10.94 16.98
CA THR A 18 -0.78 9.51 17.30
C THR A 18 0.34 9.20 18.29
N MET A 19 1.50 9.84 18.12
CA MET A 19 2.63 9.68 19.06
C MET A 19 2.28 10.20 20.46
N LEU A 20 1.60 11.34 20.57
CA LEU A 20 1.17 11.90 21.86
C LEU A 20 0.08 11.06 22.54
N ALA A 21 -0.74 10.34 21.76
CA ALA A 21 -1.74 9.42 22.29
C ALA A 21 -1.13 8.08 22.75
N ALA A 22 0.11 7.78 22.35
CA ALA A 22 0.86 6.61 22.76
C ALA A 22 1.74 6.95 23.97
N ASP A 23 1.75 6.10 24.99
CA ASP A 23 2.73 6.17 26.07
C ASP A 23 4.02 5.40 25.70
N ASN A 24 5.00 5.37 26.57
CA ASN A 24 6.31 4.71 26.35
C ASN A 24 6.30 3.20 26.61
N THR A 25 5.13 2.56 26.78
CA THR A 25 5.06 1.12 27.00
C THR A 25 5.23 0.36 25.67
N PRO A 26 5.93 -0.79 25.68
CA PRO A 26 6.00 -1.65 24.50
C PRO A 26 4.60 -2.10 24.06
N ARG A 27 4.33 -1.98 22.75
CA ARG A 27 3.00 -2.32 22.18
C ARG A 27 3.11 -2.78 20.73
N THR A 28 2.06 -3.41 20.24
CA THR A 28 1.84 -3.58 18.81
C THR A 28 0.77 -2.56 18.38
N TYR A 29 1.09 -1.75 17.39
CA TYR A 29 0.11 -0.86 16.78
C TYR A 29 -0.85 -1.64 15.89
N VAL A 30 -2.11 -1.27 15.87
CA VAL A 30 -3.11 -1.85 14.98
C VAL A 30 -3.70 -0.73 14.14
N ALA A 31 -3.40 -0.75 12.85
CA ALA A 31 -3.95 0.19 11.88
C ALA A 31 -5.31 -0.34 11.39
N VAL A 32 -6.40 0.31 11.76
CA VAL A 32 -7.75 0.01 11.25
C VAL A 32 -8.17 1.12 10.31
N GLY A 33 -8.13 0.88 9.01
CA GLY A 33 -8.46 1.88 7.99
C GLY A 33 -7.79 1.60 6.65
N SER A 34 -7.73 2.59 5.77
CA SER A 34 -7.08 2.48 4.46
C SER A 34 -5.58 2.76 4.52
N GLY A 35 -4.95 2.99 3.39
CA GLY A 35 -3.51 3.21 3.25
C GLY A 35 -2.96 4.27 4.20
N THR A 36 -3.63 5.41 4.34
CA THR A 36 -3.19 6.52 5.22
C THR A 36 -2.95 6.07 6.68
N LEU A 37 -3.91 5.30 7.26
CA LEU A 37 -3.75 4.83 8.63
C LEU A 37 -2.69 3.74 8.75
N THR A 38 -2.52 2.93 7.69
CA THR A 38 -1.42 1.97 7.59
C THR A 38 -0.07 2.70 7.57
N ASP A 39 0.08 3.77 6.77
CA ASP A 39 1.33 4.54 6.65
C ASP A 39 1.69 5.25 7.95
N ILE A 40 0.72 5.90 8.62
CA ILE A 40 0.92 6.53 9.93
C ILE A 40 1.38 5.48 10.95
N SER A 41 0.69 4.33 11.02
CA SER A 41 0.99 3.27 12.00
C SER A 41 2.34 2.61 11.72
N ARG A 42 2.66 2.36 10.44
CA ARG A 42 3.95 1.86 10.00
C ARG A 42 5.08 2.80 10.36
N PHE A 43 4.94 4.08 10.03
CA PHE A 43 5.96 5.08 10.33
C PHE A 43 6.22 5.18 11.83
N ILE A 44 5.19 5.29 12.65
CA ILE A 44 5.31 5.42 14.11
C ILE A 44 5.89 4.15 14.74
N SER A 45 5.40 2.98 14.33
CA SER A 45 5.91 1.71 14.84
C SER A 45 7.40 1.52 14.52
N HIS A 46 7.82 1.92 13.31
CA HIS A 46 9.24 1.89 12.92
C HIS A 46 10.07 2.85 13.78
N ARG A 47 9.63 4.08 13.97
CA ARG A 47 10.34 5.10 14.77
C ARG A 47 10.44 4.76 16.25
N SER A 48 9.46 4.02 16.77
CA SER A 48 9.44 3.56 18.18
C SER A 48 10.02 2.16 18.37
N ALA A 49 10.61 1.53 17.35
CA ALA A 49 11.11 0.15 17.37
C ALA A 49 10.04 -0.87 17.80
N GLN A 50 8.78 -0.62 17.45
CA GLN A 50 7.63 -1.46 17.74
C GLN A 50 7.15 -2.19 16.48
N LYS A 51 6.13 -3.01 16.60
CA LYS A 51 5.50 -3.73 15.50
C LYS A 51 4.12 -3.16 15.19
N PHE A 52 3.60 -3.43 13.97
CA PHE A 52 2.22 -3.11 13.65
C PHE A 52 1.52 -4.23 12.90
N ILE A 53 0.20 -4.21 12.96
CA ILE A 53 -0.74 -5.07 12.23
C ILE A 53 -1.63 -4.14 11.42
N SER A 54 -1.91 -4.51 10.18
CA SER A 54 -2.85 -3.76 9.32
C SER A 54 -4.19 -4.49 9.22
N LEU A 55 -5.28 -3.75 9.42
CA LEU A 55 -6.66 -4.14 9.14
C LEU A 55 -7.23 -3.19 8.07
N PRO A 56 -6.99 -3.46 6.78
CA PRO A 56 -7.50 -2.64 5.70
C PRO A 56 -9.03 -2.60 5.69
N THR A 57 -9.61 -1.42 5.51
CA THR A 57 -11.07 -1.23 5.35
C THR A 57 -11.48 -0.93 3.92
N ALA A 58 -10.54 -0.85 3.00
CA ALA A 58 -10.77 -0.70 1.56
C ALA A 58 -9.58 -1.27 0.78
N ALA A 59 -9.84 -1.90 -0.35
CA ALA A 59 -8.83 -2.36 -1.30
C ALA A 59 -8.39 -1.17 -2.19
N SER A 60 -7.63 -0.21 -1.63
CA SER A 60 -7.38 1.10 -2.25
C SER A 60 -5.95 1.37 -2.68
N VAL A 61 -4.97 0.62 -2.16
CA VAL A 61 -3.53 0.77 -2.45
C VAL A 61 -2.79 -0.53 -2.19
N ASP A 62 -1.61 -0.71 -2.75
CA ASP A 62 -0.73 -1.86 -2.49
C ASP A 62 0.16 -1.70 -1.25
N GLY A 63 0.13 -0.53 -0.64
CA GLY A 63 0.96 -0.19 0.51
C GLY A 63 0.73 -1.02 1.78
N PHE A 64 -0.26 -1.90 1.86
CA PHE A 64 -0.58 -2.63 3.10
C PHE A 64 0.55 -3.55 3.57
N THR A 65 1.25 -4.20 2.65
CA THR A 65 2.35 -5.15 2.94
C THR A 65 3.74 -4.58 2.62
N SER A 66 3.83 -3.39 2.02
CA SER A 66 5.10 -2.78 1.61
C SER A 66 5.97 -2.33 2.79
N ILE A 67 7.19 -1.90 2.47
CA ILE A 67 8.14 -1.29 3.44
C ILE A 67 8.16 0.23 3.39
N GLY A 68 7.48 0.84 2.42
CA GLY A 68 7.43 2.29 2.25
C GLY A 68 6.30 2.93 3.08
N ALA A 69 6.60 4.03 3.75
CA ALA A 69 5.62 4.91 4.38
C ALA A 69 5.70 6.30 3.75
N PRO A 70 4.81 6.64 2.81
CA PRO A 70 4.73 7.98 2.28
C PRO A 70 4.13 8.93 3.33
N VAL A 71 4.87 9.99 3.65
CA VAL A 71 4.48 11.01 4.63
C VAL A 71 4.61 12.39 3.99
N VAL A 72 3.65 13.26 4.24
CA VAL A 72 3.69 14.65 3.81
C VAL A 72 4.44 15.50 4.85
N VAL A 73 5.57 16.09 4.43
CA VAL A 73 6.38 16.97 5.24
C VAL A 73 6.55 18.30 4.48
N ASP A 74 6.14 19.39 5.09
CA ASP A 74 6.20 20.74 4.50
C ASP A 74 5.59 20.83 3.08
N GLY A 75 4.48 20.08 2.86
CA GLY A 75 3.78 20.04 1.59
C GLY A 75 4.39 19.11 0.54
N ALA A 76 5.53 18.47 0.83
CA ALA A 76 6.15 17.48 -0.05
C ALA A 76 5.87 16.05 0.44
N LYS A 77 5.51 15.15 -0.48
CA LYS A 77 5.34 13.72 -0.18
C LYS A 77 6.69 13.02 -0.22
N ILE A 78 7.14 12.50 0.90
CA ILE A 78 8.43 11.80 1.07
C ILE A 78 8.13 10.37 1.51
N THR A 79 8.67 9.38 0.79
CA THR A 79 8.56 7.97 1.17
C THR A 79 9.72 7.57 2.07
N TYR A 80 9.41 7.20 3.31
CA TYR A 80 10.38 6.68 4.27
C TYR A 80 10.42 5.17 4.19
N LEU A 81 11.63 4.60 4.07
CA LEU A 81 11.83 3.17 4.21
C LEU A 81 11.67 2.77 5.68
N THR A 82 10.88 1.76 5.92
CA THR A 82 10.46 1.30 7.25
C THR A 82 10.49 -0.24 7.31
N HIS A 83 9.45 -0.86 7.82
CA HIS A 83 9.29 -2.32 7.86
C HIS A 83 7.87 -2.73 7.46
N GLY A 84 7.71 -3.97 6.99
CA GLY A 84 6.41 -4.57 6.73
C GLY A 84 5.61 -4.82 8.02
N PRO A 85 4.28 -5.05 7.91
CA PRO A 85 3.44 -5.41 9.05
C PRO A 85 3.77 -6.82 9.55
N LEU A 86 3.42 -7.11 10.82
CA LEU A 86 3.43 -8.48 11.36
C LEU A 86 2.38 -9.36 10.69
N ALA A 87 1.23 -8.78 10.37
CA ALA A 87 0.11 -9.45 9.72
C ALA A 87 -0.81 -8.40 9.07
N VAL A 88 -1.54 -8.84 8.05
CA VAL A 88 -2.65 -8.12 7.44
C VAL A 88 -3.91 -8.96 7.59
N PHE A 89 -4.97 -8.38 8.13
CA PHE A 89 -6.29 -9.02 8.27
C PHE A 89 -7.29 -8.27 7.38
N ALA A 90 -7.55 -8.82 6.20
CA ALA A 90 -8.48 -8.27 5.22
C ALA A 90 -9.85 -8.92 5.39
N ASP A 91 -10.79 -8.23 6.02
CA ASP A 91 -12.16 -8.70 6.19
C ASP A 91 -12.98 -8.40 4.94
N LEU A 92 -13.33 -9.44 4.16
CA LEU A 92 -13.98 -9.29 2.87
C LEU A 92 -15.31 -8.51 2.93
N PRO A 93 -16.22 -8.75 3.88
CA PRO A 93 -17.42 -7.95 4.02
C PRO A 93 -17.15 -6.44 4.18
N THR A 94 -16.15 -6.08 4.98
CA THR A 94 -15.71 -4.68 5.16
C THR A 94 -15.17 -4.08 3.86
N LEU A 95 -14.34 -4.83 3.14
CA LEU A 95 -13.76 -4.38 1.87
C LEU A 95 -14.84 -4.18 0.78
N CYS A 96 -15.83 -5.08 0.71
CA CYS A 96 -16.95 -4.95 -0.24
C CYS A 96 -17.85 -3.76 0.07
N ALA A 97 -17.96 -3.36 1.34
CA ALA A 97 -18.73 -2.18 1.76
C ALA A 97 -17.98 -0.85 1.55
N ALA A 98 -16.73 -0.89 1.12
CA ALA A 98 -15.93 0.31 0.90
C ALA A 98 -16.51 1.19 -0.23
N PRO A 99 -16.29 2.53 -0.17
CA PRO A 99 -16.70 3.42 -1.26
C PRO A 99 -16.12 2.98 -2.60
N ARG A 100 -16.93 3.00 -3.67
CA ARG A 100 -16.50 2.62 -5.03
C ARG A 100 -15.27 3.39 -5.51
N ALA A 101 -15.13 4.66 -5.13
CA ALA A 101 -13.97 5.46 -5.47
C ALA A 101 -12.67 4.86 -4.90
N MET A 102 -12.72 4.24 -3.72
CA MET A 102 -11.54 3.59 -3.12
C MET A 102 -11.22 2.26 -3.81
N ILE A 103 -12.23 1.50 -4.23
CA ILE A 103 -12.03 0.28 -5.03
C ILE A 103 -11.40 0.66 -6.40
N ALA A 104 -11.92 1.72 -7.03
CA ALA A 104 -11.36 2.24 -8.28
C ALA A 104 -9.92 2.75 -8.13
N SER A 105 -9.60 3.40 -7.00
CA SER A 105 -8.23 3.80 -6.66
C SER A 105 -7.28 2.61 -6.58
N GLY A 106 -7.70 1.53 -5.88
CA GLY A 106 -6.88 0.31 -5.80
C GLY A 106 -6.70 -0.39 -7.14
N PHE A 107 -7.74 -0.40 -7.99
CA PHE A 107 -7.61 -0.92 -9.34
C PHE A 107 -6.61 -0.09 -10.16
N GLY A 108 -6.69 1.26 -10.08
CA GLY A 108 -5.73 2.15 -10.72
C GLY A 108 -4.29 1.92 -10.25
N ASP A 109 -4.11 1.78 -8.94
CA ASP A 109 -2.81 1.47 -8.34
C ASP A 109 -2.27 0.11 -8.82
N LEU A 110 -3.12 -0.92 -8.87
CA LEU A 110 -2.68 -2.25 -9.29
C LEU A 110 -2.38 -2.34 -10.79
N ILE A 111 -3.19 -1.71 -11.66
CA ILE A 111 -2.94 -1.73 -13.11
C ILE A 111 -1.66 -0.96 -13.50
N ALA A 112 -1.26 0.02 -12.70
CA ALA A 112 -0.01 0.75 -12.88
C ALA A 112 1.22 -0.15 -12.83
N LYS A 113 1.12 -1.36 -12.24
CA LYS A 113 2.22 -2.34 -12.18
C LYS A 113 2.63 -2.86 -13.57
N ILE A 114 1.74 -2.77 -14.55
CA ILE A 114 2.07 -3.12 -15.95
C ILE A 114 3.14 -2.16 -16.49
N THR A 115 2.98 -0.85 -16.20
CA THR A 115 3.95 0.17 -16.61
C THR A 115 5.19 0.20 -15.73
N SER A 116 5.04 0.10 -14.40
CA SER A 116 6.17 0.14 -13.47
C SER A 116 7.15 -1.02 -13.69
N VAL A 117 6.64 -2.22 -13.97
CA VAL A 117 7.49 -3.38 -14.29
C VAL A 117 8.22 -3.19 -15.63
N ALA A 118 7.58 -2.59 -16.64
CA ALA A 118 8.24 -2.28 -17.91
C ALA A 118 9.34 -1.23 -17.73
N ASP A 119 9.09 -0.19 -16.94
CA ASP A 119 10.09 0.82 -16.59
C ASP A 119 11.27 0.22 -15.81
N TRP A 120 10.99 -0.71 -14.92
CA TRP A 120 12.03 -1.40 -14.14
C TRP A 120 12.90 -2.27 -15.04
N GLU A 121 12.30 -3.05 -15.96
CA GLU A 121 13.02 -3.85 -16.95
C GLU A 121 13.86 -2.95 -17.88
N LEU A 122 13.30 -1.80 -18.31
CA LEU A 122 14.04 -0.82 -19.13
C LEU A 122 15.24 -0.24 -18.36
N GLY A 123 15.07 0.11 -17.08
CA GLY A 123 16.16 0.58 -16.23
C GLY A 123 17.26 -0.46 -16.08
N HIS A 124 16.90 -1.73 -15.95
CA HIS A 124 17.86 -2.83 -15.94
C HIS A 124 18.64 -2.93 -17.25
N LEU A 125 17.94 -2.90 -18.39
CA LEU A 125 18.57 -3.02 -19.72
C LEU A 125 19.47 -1.84 -20.06
N LEU A 126 19.11 -0.63 -19.67
CA LEU A 126 19.86 0.59 -20.05
C LEU A 126 20.97 0.96 -19.08
N TRP A 127 20.77 0.72 -17.78
CA TRP A 127 21.67 1.21 -16.73
C TRP A 127 22.16 0.12 -15.77
N GLY A 128 21.75 -1.14 -15.98
CA GLY A 128 22.15 -2.25 -15.13
C GLY A 128 21.55 -2.18 -13.72
N GLU A 129 20.37 -1.57 -13.56
CA GLU A 129 19.65 -1.58 -12.28
C GLU A 129 19.41 -3.02 -11.81
N PRO A 130 19.47 -3.28 -10.49
CA PRO A 130 19.05 -4.58 -9.97
C PRO A 130 17.63 -4.95 -10.42
N TYR A 131 17.43 -6.16 -10.90
CA TYR A 131 16.16 -6.63 -11.44
C TYR A 131 15.94 -8.10 -11.08
N ASP A 132 14.72 -8.44 -10.70
CA ASP A 132 14.29 -9.82 -10.47
C ASP A 132 13.09 -10.17 -11.35
N ALA A 133 13.32 -11.04 -12.33
CA ALA A 133 12.29 -11.43 -13.30
C ALA A 133 11.11 -12.20 -12.68
N MET A 134 11.33 -12.90 -11.56
CA MET A 134 10.25 -13.62 -10.86
C MET A 134 9.34 -12.63 -10.13
N ILE A 135 9.93 -11.66 -9.44
CA ILE A 135 9.19 -10.60 -8.76
C ILE A 135 8.44 -9.74 -9.78
N ALA A 136 9.09 -9.36 -10.88
CA ALA A 136 8.47 -8.62 -11.98
C ALA A 136 7.27 -9.36 -12.58
N LYS A 137 7.39 -10.67 -12.74
CA LYS A 137 6.28 -11.53 -13.21
C LYS A 137 5.14 -11.55 -12.20
N ARG A 138 5.41 -11.74 -10.90
CA ARG A 138 4.40 -11.76 -9.83
C ARG A 138 3.60 -10.45 -9.80
N SER A 139 4.29 -9.31 -9.83
CA SER A 139 3.68 -7.98 -9.83
C SER A 139 2.75 -7.79 -11.05
N ARG A 140 3.21 -8.17 -12.25
CA ARG A 140 2.44 -8.09 -13.49
C ARG A 140 1.25 -9.05 -13.50
N ASP A 141 1.42 -10.29 -13.02
CA ASP A 141 0.35 -11.28 -12.96
C ASP A 141 -0.78 -10.82 -12.00
N ALA A 142 -0.44 -10.19 -10.87
CA ALA A 142 -1.40 -9.60 -9.96
C ALA A 142 -2.25 -8.51 -10.63
N ALA A 143 -1.63 -7.64 -11.44
CA ALA A 143 -2.35 -6.63 -12.21
C ALA A 143 -3.31 -7.26 -13.23
N TRP A 144 -2.85 -8.26 -13.99
CA TRP A 144 -3.69 -8.95 -14.98
C TRP A 144 -4.83 -9.73 -14.34
N ALA A 145 -4.65 -10.28 -13.14
CA ALA A 145 -5.74 -10.94 -12.41
C ALA A 145 -6.91 -9.97 -12.15
N ALA A 146 -6.61 -8.72 -11.74
CA ALA A 146 -7.63 -7.68 -11.53
C ALA A 146 -8.27 -7.22 -12.85
N VAL A 147 -7.49 -7.08 -13.94
CA VAL A 147 -8.02 -6.75 -15.28
C VAL A 147 -9.03 -7.80 -15.74
N ASN A 148 -8.75 -9.08 -15.53
CA ASN A 148 -9.64 -10.19 -15.87
C ASN A 148 -10.95 -10.21 -15.03
N ARG A 149 -11.05 -9.38 -13.99
CA ARG A 149 -12.22 -9.19 -13.13
C ARG A 149 -12.85 -7.80 -13.25
N LEU A 150 -12.55 -7.08 -14.33
CA LEU A 150 -12.99 -5.69 -14.50
C LEU A 150 -14.49 -5.51 -14.37
N ASP A 151 -15.31 -6.41 -14.93
CA ASP A 151 -16.78 -6.31 -14.84
C ASP A 151 -17.27 -6.48 -13.39
N SER A 152 -16.73 -7.46 -12.65
CA SER A 152 -17.03 -7.65 -11.23
C SER A 152 -16.59 -6.44 -10.39
N LEU A 153 -15.42 -5.85 -10.70
CA LEU A 153 -14.93 -4.66 -10.02
C LEU A 153 -15.78 -3.43 -10.31
N ALA A 154 -16.18 -3.24 -11.57
CA ALA A 154 -17.06 -2.12 -11.97
C ALA A 154 -18.42 -2.17 -11.26
N ASN A 155 -18.90 -3.38 -10.97
CA ASN A 155 -20.14 -3.61 -10.20
C ASN A 155 -19.91 -3.64 -8.68
N ALA A 156 -18.67 -3.55 -8.20
CA ALA A 156 -18.27 -3.71 -6.80
C ALA A 156 -18.73 -5.08 -6.22
N GLU A 157 -18.66 -6.14 -7.02
CA GLU A 157 -18.96 -7.51 -6.58
C GLU A 157 -17.81 -8.03 -5.70
N CYS A 158 -18.15 -8.80 -4.68
CA CYS A 158 -17.16 -9.21 -3.67
C CYS A 158 -16.05 -10.12 -4.21
N ASP A 159 -16.29 -10.91 -5.23
CA ASP A 159 -15.24 -11.73 -5.88
C ASP A 159 -14.22 -10.86 -6.62
N GLY A 160 -14.67 -9.78 -7.28
CA GLY A 160 -13.79 -8.78 -7.87
C GLY A 160 -12.96 -8.05 -6.80
N VAL A 161 -13.61 -7.59 -5.73
CA VAL A 161 -12.94 -6.90 -4.61
C VAL A 161 -11.93 -7.81 -3.92
N GLN A 162 -12.23 -9.09 -3.75
CA GLN A 162 -11.30 -10.07 -3.21
C GLN A 162 -10.07 -10.21 -4.10
N THR A 163 -10.26 -10.41 -5.41
CA THR A 163 -9.15 -10.51 -6.37
C THR A 163 -8.29 -9.26 -6.37
N LEU A 164 -8.92 -8.08 -6.29
CA LEU A 164 -8.19 -6.81 -6.19
C LEU A 164 -7.34 -6.77 -4.91
N MET A 165 -7.92 -7.10 -3.76
CA MET A 165 -7.18 -7.06 -2.49
C MET A 165 -6.02 -8.06 -2.46
N GLU A 166 -6.23 -9.28 -2.97
CA GLU A 166 -5.18 -10.28 -3.12
C GLU A 166 -4.03 -9.76 -4.01
N GLY A 167 -4.35 -9.10 -5.13
CA GLY A 167 -3.37 -8.49 -6.02
C GLY A 167 -2.60 -7.34 -5.38
N LEU A 168 -3.27 -6.47 -4.62
CA LEU A 168 -2.64 -5.38 -3.89
C LEU A 168 -1.69 -5.88 -2.79
N ILE A 169 -2.08 -6.93 -2.06
CA ILE A 169 -1.23 -7.61 -1.07
C ILE A 169 0.00 -8.21 -1.75
N GLU A 170 -0.18 -8.88 -2.88
CA GLU A 170 0.91 -9.49 -3.66
C GLU A 170 1.89 -8.45 -4.19
N SER A 171 1.38 -7.31 -4.70
CA SER A 171 2.22 -6.18 -5.12
C SER A 171 3.07 -5.64 -3.97
N GLY A 172 2.48 -5.48 -2.80
CA GLY A 172 3.21 -5.06 -1.60
C GLY A 172 4.27 -6.08 -1.15
N PHE A 173 4.00 -7.38 -1.27
CA PHE A 173 5.00 -8.43 -1.02
C PHE A 173 6.13 -8.39 -2.04
N CYS A 174 5.85 -8.08 -3.31
CA CYS A 174 6.91 -7.88 -4.31
C CYS A 174 7.90 -6.79 -3.89
N MET A 175 7.40 -5.67 -3.35
CA MET A 175 8.26 -4.60 -2.79
C MET A 175 9.02 -5.07 -1.55
N LEU A 176 8.38 -5.83 -0.66
CA LEU A 176 9.02 -6.35 0.55
C LEU A 176 10.13 -7.33 0.22
N ASP A 177 9.87 -8.28 -0.69
CA ASP A 177 10.82 -9.33 -1.11
C ASP A 177 12.03 -8.73 -1.85
N PHE A 178 11.81 -7.70 -2.65
CA PHE A 178 12.89 -7.02 -3.37
C PHE A 178 13.67 -6.03 -2.48
N GLY A 179 13.04 -5.51 -1.43
CA GLY A 179 13.62 -4.53 -0.51
C GLY A 179 13.55 -3.08 -1.00
N GLU A 180 12.91 -2.82 -2.15
CA GLU A 180 12.71 -1.50 -2.73
C GLU A 180 11.30 -1.41 -3.37
N THR A 181 10.90 -0.20 -3.77
CA THR A 181 9.58 0.04 -4.38
C THR A 181 9.53 -0.22 -5.89
N ARG A 182 10.66 -0.47 -6.53
CA ARG A 182 10.78 -0.65 -8.01
C ARG A 182 9.79 -1.67 -8.61
N PRO A 183 9.46 -2.80 -7.96
CA PRO A 183 8.48 -3.75 -8.50
C PRO A 183 7.07 -3.19 -8.67
N ALA A 184 6.76 -2.08 -8.01
CA ALA A 184 5.41 -1.53 -7.92
C ALA A 184 5.33 -0.01 -8.21
N SER A 185 6.45 0.68 -8.38
CA SER A 185 6.51 2.14 -8.57
C SER A 185 7.51 2.50 -9.66
N GLY A 186 7.01 3.04 -10.76
CA GLY A 186 7.76 3.52 -11.92
C GLY A 186 7.47 4.99 -12.23
N ALA A 187 7.58 5.38 -13.50
CA ALA A 187 7.37 6.75 -13.98
C ALA A 187 5.93 7.26 -13.73
N GLU A 188 4.94 6.38 -13.67
CA GLU A 188 3.54 6.72 -13.40
C GLU A 188 3.36 7.45 -12.06
N HIS A 189 4.14 7.12 -11.05
CA HIS A 189 4.11 7.77 -9.74
C HIS A 189 4.67 9.20 -9.75
N HIS A 190 5.35 9.61 -10.82
CA HIS A 190 5.86 10.97 -11.00
C HIS A 190 4.91 11.85 -11.81
N ILE A 191 3.89 11.27 -12.44
CA ILE A 191 2.94 11.96 -13.31
C ILE A 191 1.60 12.19 -12.61
N SER A 192 1.26 11.36 -11.62
CA SER A 192 -0.01 11.37 -10.88
C SER A 192 -0.11 12.49 -9.83
#